data_4a481c62a3ebf20fd98f6dd4b6da51ed
#
_entry.id   4a481c62a3ebf20fd98f6dd4b6da51ed
#
_cell.length_a   1.000
_cell.length_b   1.000
_cell.length_c   1.000
_cell.angle_alpha   90.00
_cell.angle_beta   90.00
_cell.angle_gamma   90.00
#
_symmetry.space_group_name_H-M   'P 1'
#
loop_
_entity.id
_entity.type
_entity.pdbx_description
1 polymer ?
#
loop_
_entity_poly.entity_id
_entity_poly.type
_entity_poly.pdbx_seq_one_letter_code
_entity_poly.pdbx_strand_id
1 'polypeptide(L)'
;LERESGKPLADEYDEEFGKAVESIGAGLGNDYQRQVFGQAIAKRRAAFRAGAMKHEADEFRTYTLSVREGTIATRMQQIGLNYAIPEVIDEAITSIRAATYDAAKLQGKSAEWADAQARKMASNAHKTAIAAALEKNDVAYADRYLKRYGKDMEADDLLQTTGLITK
;
A
#
# COMPACT_ATOMS: atom_id res chain seq x y z
N LEU A 1 -4.95 11.87 -4.15
CA LEU A 1 -4.37 12.80 -5.13
C LEU A 1 -5.20 14.09 -5.05
N GLU A 2 -4.67 15.13 -4.42
CA GLU A 2 -5.28 16.45 -4.48
C GLU A 2 -5.08 16.99 -5.91
N ARG A 3 -6.19 17.28 -6.57
CA ARG A 3 -6.21 17.93 -7.87
C ARG A 3 -6.34 19.44 -7.68
N GLU A 4 -5.84 20.24 -8.62
CA GLU A 4 -5.93 21.70 -8.57
C GLU A 4 -7.37 22.20 -8.41
N SER A 5 -8.35 21.47 -8.97
CA SER A 5 -9.77 21.81 -8.88
C SER A 5 -10.43 21.44 -7.54
N GLY A 6 -9.83 20.56 -6.74
CA GLY A 6 -10.43 19.99 -5.54
C GLY A 6 -11.65 19.10 -5.78
N LYS A 7 -11.98 18.81 -7.06
CA LYS A 7 -13.13 17.97 -7.45
C LYS A 7 -12.70 16.55 -7.79
N PRO A 8 -13.58 15.53 -7.58
CA PRO A 8 -13.39 14.20 -8.11
C PRO A 8 -13.28 14.18 -9.64
N LEU A 9 -12.44 13.30 -10.18
CA LEU A 9 -12.22 13.16 -11.62
C LEU A 9 -13.52 12.90 -12.39
N ALA A 10 -14.38 12.06 -11.83
CA ALA A 10 -15.67 11.75 -12.43
C ALA A 10 -16.58 12.98 -12.59
N ASP A 11 -16.52 13.90 -11.63
CA ASP A 11 -17.34 15.11 -11.66
C ASP A 11 -16.79 16.15 -12.65
N GLU A 12 -15.48 16.33 -12.74
CA GLU A 12 -14.85 17.20 -13.75
C GLU A 12 -15.18 16.74 -15.18
N TYR A 13 -14.98 15.46 -15.44
CA TYR A 13 -15.28 14.91 -16.77
C TYR A 13 -16.78 14.89 -17.08
N ASP A 14 -17.64 14.76 -16.08
CA ASP A 14 -19.08 14.84 -16.29
C ASP A 14 -19.53 16.26 -16.67
N GLU A 15 -18.90 17.29 -16.08
CA GLU A 15 -19.13 18.69 -16.46
C GLU A 15 -18.65 18.97 -17.89
N GLU A 16 -17.46 18.52 -18.27
CA GLU A 16 -16.93 18.70 -19.64
C GLU A 16 -17.76 17.94 -20.67
N PHE A 17 -18.14 16.71 -20.34
CA PHE A 17 -19.02 15.90 -21.19
C PHE A 17 -20.38 16.59 -21.38
N GLY A 18 -20.94 17.17 -20.33
CA GLY A 18 -22.19 17.94 -20.39
C GLY A 18 -22.11 19.11 -21.37
N LYS A 19 -21.05 19.91 -21.30
CA LYS A 19 -20.82 21.03 -22.23
C LYS A 19 -20.71 20.58 -23.69
N ALA A 20 -19.99 19.47 -23.93
CA ALA A 20 -19.90 18.88 -25.27
C ALA A 20 -21.25 18.39 -25.80
N VAL A 21 -22.05 17.76 -24.96
CA VAL A 21 -23.41 17.29 -25.28
C VAL A 21 -24.32 18.45 -25.64
N GLU A 22 -24.31 19.53 -24.86
CA GLU A 22 -25.11 20.74 -25.12
C GLU A 22 -24.73 21.37 -26.48
N SER A 23 -23.43 21.48 -26.75
CA SER A 23 -22.93 22.00 -28.02
C SER A 23 -23.38 21.20 -29.23
N ILE A 24 -23.29 19.87 -29.15
CA ILE A 24 -23.74 18.97 -30.24
C ILE A 24 -25.26 18.99 -30.35
N GLY A 25 -25.98 18.96 -29.22
CA GLY A 25 -27.44 18.99 -29.19
C GLY A 25 -28.04 20.23 -29.82
N ALA A 26 -27.39 21.38 -29.67
CA ALA A 26 -27.81 22.65 -30.27
C ALA A 26 -27.77 22.61 -31.82
N GLY A 27 -26.92 21.77 -32.42
CA GLY A 27 -26.82 21.59 -33.88
C GLY A 27 -27.83 20.61 -34.47
N LEU A 28 -28.65 19.94 -33.65
CA LEU A 28 -29.60 18.92 -34.15
C LEU A 28 -30.87 19.55 -34.73
N GLY A 29 -31.19 19.16 -35.97
CA GLY A 29 -32.23 19.84 -36.78
C GLY A 29 -33.69 19.52 -36.43
N ASN A 30 -33.97 18.40 -35.72
CA ASN A 30 -35.35 18.00 -35.41
C ASN A 30 -35.47 17.25 -34.09
N ASP A 31 -36.72 17.10 -33.61
CA ASP A 31 -37.01 16.48 -32.31
C ASP A 31 -36.68 14.99 -32.26
N TYR A 32 -36.80 14.28 -33.35
CA TYR A 32 -36.44 12.85 -33.43
C TYR A 32 -34.93 12.67 -33.22
N GLN A 33 -34.13 13.48 -33.91
CA GLN A 33 -32.65 13.46 -33.72
C GLN A 33 -32.30 13.78 -32.27
N ARG A 34 -32.93 14.79 -31.66
CA ARG A 34 -32.71 15.17 -30.26
C ARG A 34 -33.05 14.05 -29.30
N GLN A 35 -34.17 13.36 -29.54
CA GLN A 35 -34.60 12.22 -28.71
C GLN A 35 -33.62 11.04 -28.79
N VAL A 36 -33.27 10.60 -30.00
CA VAL A 36 -32.30 9.49 -30.20
C VAL A 36 -30.95 9.82 -29.64
N PHE A 37 -30.45 11.02 -29.86
CA PHE A 37 -29.21 11.53 -29.30
C PHE A 37 -29.26 11.53 -27.78
N GLY A 38 -30.29 12.06 -27.16
CA GLY A 38 -30.46 12.12 -25.70
C GLY A 38 -30.40 10.73 -25.05
N GLN A 39 -31.10 9.73 -25.64
CA GLN A 39 -31.04 8.35 -25.15
C GLN A 39 -29.65 7.72 -25.26
N ALA A 40 -28.98 7.91 -26.39
CA ALA A 40 -27.63 7.39 -26.62
C ALA A 40 -26.61 8.04 -25.67
N ILE A 41 -26.72 9.35 -25.48
CA ILE A 41 -25.84 10.12 -24.59
C ILE A 41 -26.03 9.76 -23.12
N ALA A 42 -27.28 9.60 -22.65
CA ALA A 42 -27.54 9.21 -21.26
C ALA A 42 -26.83 7.91 -20.89
N LYS A 43 -26.90 6.90 -21.77
CA LYS A 43 -26.21 5.61 -21.57
C LYS A 43 -24.68 5.76 -21.59
N ARG A 44 -24.15 6.54 -22.52
CA ARG A 44 -22.69 6.78 -22.62
C ARG A 44 -22.17 7.58 -21.43
N ARG A 45 -22.90 8.59 -20.98
CA ARG A 45 -22.54 9.41 -19.81
C ARG A 45 -22.46 8.56 -18.56
N ALA A 46 -23.45 7.68 -18.32
CA ALA A 46 -23.46 6.77 -17.20
C ALA A 46 -22.25 5.80 -17.21
N ALA A 47 -21.96 5.21 -18.38
CA ALA A 47 -20.82 4.30 -18.55
C ALA A 47 -19.47 5.01 -18.36
N PHE A 48 -19.33 6.22 -18.88
CA PHE A 48 -18.13 7.04 -18.76
C PHE A 48 -17.87 7.46 -17.31
N ARG A 49 -18.91 7.94 -16.61
CA ARG A 49 -18.80 8.29 -15.18
C ARG A 49 -18.42 7.08 -14.33
N ALA A 50 -19.03 5.92 -14.57
CA ALA A 50 -18.66 4.68 -13.88
C ALA A 50 -17.20 4.28 -14.12
N GLY A 51 -16.72 4.45 -15.37
CA GLY A 51 -15.31 4.22 -15.71
C GLY A 51 -14.35 5.16 -15.00
N ALA A 52 -14.67 6.46 -14.95
CA ALA A 52 -13.86 7.45 -14.26
C ALA A 52 -13.79 7.20 -12.74
N MET A 53 -14.93 6.89 -12.10
CA MET A 53 -14.98 6.53 -10.67
C MET A 53 -14.15 5.28 -10.36
N LYS A 54 -14.24 4.26 -11.23
CA LYS A 54 -13.45 3.04 -11.07
C LYS A 54 -11.96 3.35 -11.18
N HIS A 55 -11.55 4.11 -12.18
CA HIS A 55 -10.15 4.50 -12.37
C HIS A 55 -9.61 5.26 -11.15
N GLU A 56 -10.35 6.25 -10.66
CA GLU A 56 -9.97 7.01 -9.47
C GLU A 56 -9.80 6.13 -8.23
N ALA A 57 -10.71 5.16 -8.04
CA ALA A 57 -10.62 4.20 -6.93
C ALA A 57 -9.40 3.26 -7.07
N ASP A 58 -9.10 2.80 -8.28
CA ASP A 58 -7.95 1.94 -8.56
C ASP A 58 -6.62 2.71 -8.35
N GLU A 59 -6.53 3.96 -8.80
CA GLU A 59 -5.37 4.83 -8.58
C GLU A 59 -5.17 5.13 -7.08
N PHE A 60 -6.24 5.44 -6.35
CA PHE A 60 -6.17 5.65 -4.90
C PHE A 60 -5.67 4.41 -4.17
N ARG A 61 -6.16 3.22 -4.58
CA ARG A 61 -5.69 1.94 -4.01
C ARG A 61 -4.20 1.74 -4.27
N THR A 62 -3.76 1.92 -5.51
CA THR A 62 -2.36 1.77 -5.93
C THR A 62 -1.44 2.71 -5.15
N TYR A 63 -1.83 3.98 -5.05
CA TYR A 63 -1.10 4.98 -4.26
C TYR A 63 -1.00 4.58 -2.79
N THR A 64 -2.12 4.16 -2.19
CA THR A 64 -2.13 3.79 -0.77
C THR A 64 -1.26 2.56 -0.49
N LEU A 65 -1.27 1.56 -1.38
CA LEU A 65 -0.38 0.40 -1.29
C LEU A 65 1.09 0.81 -1.34
N SER A 66 1.46 1.66 -2.30
CA SER A 66 2.82 2.20 -2.42
C SER A 66 3.28 2.93 -1.15
N VAL A 67 2.41 3.71 -0.52
CA VAL A 67 2.70 4.37 0.77
C VAL A 67 2.95 3.35 1.88
N ARG A 68 2.16 2.26 1.95
CA ARG A 68 2.35 1.20 2.96
C ARG A 68 3.67 0.44 2.74
N GLU A 69 4.01 0.12 1.51
CA GLU A 69 5.29 -0.51 1.15
C GLU A 69 6.47 0.40 1.49
N GLY A 70 6.38 1.70 1.19
CA GLY A 70 7.36 2.70 1.58
C GLY A 70 7.53 2.82 3.10
N THR A 71 6.43 2.75 3.86
CA THR A 71 6.47 2.72 5.32
C THR A 71 7.26 1.50 5.82
N ILE A 72 6.98 0.31 5.31
CA ILE A 72 7.69 -0.93 5.69
C ILE A 72 9.18 -0.79 5.38
N ALA A 73 9.55 -0.33 4.18
CA ALA A 73 10.95 -0.17 3.79
C ALA A 73 11.70 0.82 4.69
N THR A 74 11.08 1.98 4.98
CA THR A 74 11.65 3.00 5.87
C THR A 74 11.86 2.46 7.29
N ARG A 75 10.89 1.72 7.84
CA ARG A 75 11.00 1.13 9.17
C ARG A 75 12.07 0.03 9.23
N MET A 76 12.23 -0.78 8.18
CA MET A 76 13.32 -1.76 8.08
C MET A 76 14.69 -1.06 8.08
N GLN A 77 14.84 0.02 7.32
CA GLN A 77 16.07 0.81 7.33
C GLN A 77 16.35 1.42 8.71
N GLN A 78 15.31 1.95 9.37
CA GLN A 78 15.43 2.50 10.72
C GLN A 78 15.93 1.45 11.74
N ILE A 79 15.45 0.20 11.65
CA ILE A 79 15.92 -0.92 12.46
C ILE A 79 17.42 -1.16 12.23
N GLY A 80 17.87 -1.22 10.98
CA GLY A 80 19.29 -1.41 10.68
C GLY A 80 20.18 -0.31 11.24
N LEU A 81 19.73 0.95 11.16
CA LEU A 81 20.49 2.10 11.69
C LEU A 81 20.50 2.16 13.22
N ASN A 82 19.48 1.63 13.88
CA ASN A 82 19.29 1.70 15.33
C ASN A 82 19.24 0.33 15.98
N TYR A 83 19.97 -0.64 15.46
CA TYR A 83 19.93 -2.04 15.87
C TYR A 83 20.15 -2.27 17.38
N ALA A 84 20.87 -1.37 18.05
CA ALA A 84 21.19 -1.44 19.47
C ALA A 84 20.14 -0.78 20.40
N ILE A 85 19.05 -0.25 19.85
CA ILE A 85 17.99 0.45 20.61
C ILE A 85 16.69 -0.36 20.52
N PRO A 86 16.40 -1.25 21.50
CA PRO A 86 15.24 -2.14 21.44
C PRO A 86 13.91 -1.42 21.29
N GLU A 87 13.74 -0.26 21.91
CA GLU A 87 12.50 0.52 21.87
C GLU A 87 12.18 1.00 20.44
N VAL A 88 13.22 1.42 19.69
CA VAL A 88 13.07 1.82 18.29
C VAL A 88 12.70 0.62 17.41
N ILE A 89 13.28 -0.55 17.70
CA ILE A 89 12.99 -1.77 16.96
C ILE A 89 11.55 -2.20 17.22
N ASP A 90 11.10 -2.23 18.47
CA ASP A 90 9.74 -2.64 18.86
C ASP A 90 8.68 -1.71 18.24
N GLU A 91 8.92 -0.39 18.23
CA GLU A 91 8.05 0.60 17.57
C GLU A 91 8.01 0.36 16.04
N ALA A 92 9.18 0.14 15.42
CA ALA A 92 9.27 -0.12 13.99
C ALA A 92 8.53 -1.41 13.61
N ILE A 93 8.68 -2.51 14.37
CA ILE A 93 7.96 -3.77 14.14
C ILE A 93 6.44 -3.57 14.27
N THR A 94 5.99 -2.81 15.26
CA THR A 94 4.57 -2.47 15.42
C THR A 94 4.04 -1.73 14.19
N SER A 95 4.78 -0.74 13.70
CA SER A 95 4.44 0.02 12.51
C SER A 95 4.43 -0.85 11.23
N ILE A 96 5.41 -1.76 11.09
CA ILE A 96 5.50 -2.71 9.97
C ILE A 96 4.28 -3.64 9.96
N ARG A 97 3.91 -4.20 11.12
CA ARG A 97 2.72 -5.05 11.25
C ARG A 97 1.46 -4.31 10.83
N ALA A 98 1.24 -3.09 11.36
CA ALA A 98 0.09 -2.27 11.01
C ALA A 98 0.02 -2.00 9.50
N ALA A 99 1.15 -1.58 8.88
CA ALA A 99 1.21 -1.35 7.43
C ALA A 99 0.93 -2.62 6.62
N THR A 100 1.38 -3.79 7.10
CA THR A 100 1.13 -5.08 6.45
C THR A 100 -0.35 -5.46 6.50
N TYR A 101 -1.02 -5.28 7.64
CA TYR A 101 -2.47 -5.51 7.76
C TYR A 101 -3.28 -4.58 6.86
N ASP A 102 -2.93 -3.29 6.84
CA ASP A 102 -3.59 -2.31 5.97
C ASP A 102 -3.43 -2.68 4.49
N ALA A 103 -2.21 -3.05 4.07
CA ALA A 103 -1.94 -3.48 2.70
C ALA A 103 -2.73 -4.75 2.33
N ALA A 104 -2.80 -5.73 3.23
CA ALA A 104 -3.57 -6.95 3.04
C ALA A 104 -5.07 -6.65 2.87
N LYS A 105 -5.63 -5.77 3.69
CA LYS A 105 -7.03 -5.33 3.60
C LYS A 105 -7.33 -4.64 2.26
N LEU A 106 -6.44 -3.74 1.81
CA LEU A 106 -6.57 -3.06 0.52
C LEU A 106 -6.52 -4.04 -0.66
N GLN A 107 -5.76 -5.12 -0.52
CA GLN A 107 -5.65 -6.19 -1.52
C GLN A 107 -6.77 -7.24 -1.44
N GLY A 108 -7.68 -7.12 -0.48
CA GLY A 108 -8.76 -8.10 -0.27
C GLY A 108 -8.26 -9.48 0.20
N LYS A 109 -7.13 -9.52 0.90
CA LYS A 109 -6.58 -10.77 1.46
C LYS A 109 -7.32 -11.17 2.73
N SER A 110 -7.29 -12.48 3.05
CA SER A 110 -7.89 -12.98 4.29
C SER A 110 -7.10 -12.57 5.54
N ALA A 111 -7.74 -12.65 6.71
CA ALA A 111 -7.09 -12.35 8.00
C ALA A 111 -5.92 -13.30 8.26
N GLU A 112 -6.07 -14.60 7.96
CA GLU A 112 -5.02 -15.60 8.14
C GLU A 112 -3.80 -15.30 7.25
N TRP A 113 -4.04 -14.84 6.02
CA TRP A 113 -2.97 -14.42 5.13
C TRP A 113 -2.24 -13.18 5.70
N ALA A 114 -3.00 -12.20 6.18
CA ALA A 114 -2.45 -10.98 6.77
C ALA A 114 -1.61 -11.30 8.02
N ASP A 115 -2.10 -12.20 8.90
CA ASP A 115 -1.37 -12.68 10.08
C ASP A 115 -0.06 -13.36 9.71
N ALA A 116 -0.08 -14.22 8.71
CA ALA A 116 1.13 -14.91 8.24
C ALA A 116 2.16 -13.91 7.68
N GLN A 117 1.72 -12.93 6.88
CA GLN A 117 2.62 -11.90 6.35
C GLN A 117 3.16 -10.99 7.47
N ALA A 118 2.33 -10.59 8.42
CA ALA A 118 2.76 -9.75 9.54
C ALA A 118 3.82 -10.46 10.41
N ARG A 119 3.67 -11.77 10.66
CA ARG A 119 4.70 -12.57 11.34
C ARG A 119 5.99 -12.63 10.54
N LYS A 120 5.91 -12.90 9.24
CA LYS A 120 7.07 -12.95 8.34
C LYS A 120 7.81 -11.62 8.30
N MET A 121 7.08 -10.50 8.22
CA MET A 121 7.68 -9.17 8.23
C MET A 121 8.35 -8.85 9.57
N ALA A 122 7.76 -9.24 10.70
CA ALA A 122 8.35 -9.10 12.03
C ALA A 122 9.62 -9.95 12.17
N SER A 123 9.59 -11.19 11.70
CA SER A 123 10.79 -12.06 11.66
C SER A 123 11.93 -11.42 10.87
N ASN A 124 11.62 -10.89 9.68
CA ASN A 124 12.61 -10.20 8.85
C ASN A 124 13.17 -8.92 9.52
N ALA A 125 12.35 -8.21 10.29
CA ALA A 125 12.78 -7.06 11.08
C ALA A 125 13.81 -7.45 12.16
N HIS A 126 13.57 -8.53 12.91
CA HIS A 126 14.52 -9.06 13.88
C HIS A 126 15.83 -9.50 13.19
N LYS A 127 15.71 -10.18 12.05
CA LYS A 127 16.88 -10.57 11.24
C LYS A 127 17.71 -9.36 10.79
N THR A 128 17.04 -8.27 10.39
CA THR A 128 17.69 -7.02 10.00
C THR A 128 18.49 -6.41 11.15
N ALA A 129 17.94 -6.40 12.38
CA ALA A 129 18.66 -5.91 13.55
C ALA A 129 19.92 -6.73 13.85
N ILE A 130 19.83 -8.06 13.77
CA ILE A 130 20.97 -8.97 13.99
C ILE A 130 22.02 -8.79 12.89
N ALA A 131 21.60 -8.72 11.62
CA ALA A 131 22.52 -8.52 10.51
C ALA A 131 23.30 -7.20 10.66
N ALA A 132 22.62 -6.11 11.04
CA ALA A 132 23.28 -4.83 11.27
C ALA A 132 24.28 -4.87 12.44
N ALA A 133 23.98 -5.62 13.51
CA ALA A 133 24.93 -5.84 14.61
C ALA A 133 26.18 -6.59 14.12
N LEU A 134 26.00 -7.64 13.33
CA LEU A 134 27.10 -8.44 12.77
C LEU A 134 27.97 -7.61 11.80
N GLU A 135 27.38 -6.76 10.97
CA GLU A 135 28.10 -5.83 10.09
C GLU A 135 28.97 -4.85 10.86
N LYS A 136 28.59 -4.51 12.10
CA LYS A 136 29.36 -3.68 13.03
C LYS A 136 30.32 -4.49 13.91
N ASN A 137 30.47 -5.79 13.67
CA ASN A 137 31.25 -6.72 14.52
C ASN A 137 30.73 -6.82 15.96
N ASP A 138 29.48 -6.44 16.24
CA ASP A 138 28.89 -6.56 17.58
C ASP A 138 28.19 -7.93 17.75
N VAL A 139 29.01 -8.97 17.66
CA VAL A 139 28.57 -10.37 17.78
C VAL A 139 27.92 -10.63 19.15
N ALA A 140 28.45 -9.98 20.22
CA ALA A 140 27.92 -10.14 21.56
C ALA A 140 26.50 -9.57 21.69
N TYR A 141 26.17 -8.46 21.03
CA TYR A 141 24.83 -7.94 20.97
C TYR A 141 23.92 -8.85 20.13
N ALA A 142 24.38 -9.29 18.96
CA ALA A 142 23.62 -10.17 18.07
C ALA A 142 23.20 -11.47 18.80
N ASP A 143 24.09 -12.09 19.56
CA ASP A 143 23.79 -13.30 20.34
C ASP A 143 22.76 -13.04 21.45
N ARG A 144 22.93 -11.95 22.24
CA ARG A 144 21.96 -11.56 23.26
C ARG A 144 20.58 -11.24 22.66
N TYR A 145 20.56 -10.53 21.54
CA TYR A 145 19.34 -10.18 20.84
C TYR A 145 18.61 -11.42 20.32
N LEU A 146 19.33 -12.34 19.68
CA LEU A 146 18.76 -13.61 19.20
C LEU A 146 18.17 -14.45 20.35
N LYS A 147 18.87 -14.55 21.49
CA LYS A 147 18.35 -15.24 22.67
C LYS A 147 17.07 -14.64 23.22
N ARG A 148 16.91 -13.33 23.13
CA ARG A 148 15.73 -12.62 23.61
C ARG A 148 14.55 -12.72 22.66
N TYR A 149 14.78 -12.51 21.36
CA TYR A 149 13.72 -12.34 20.36
C TYR A 149 13.59 -13.52 19.38
N GLY A 150 14.45 -14.52 19.46
CA GLY A 150 14.43 -15.65 18.53
C GLY A 150 13.11 -16.44 18.49
N LYS A 151 12.35 -16.46 19.61
CA LYS A 151 11.00 -17.04 19.68
C LYS A 151 9.97 -16.33 18.81
N ASP A 152 10.22 -15.06 18.45
CA ASP A 152 9.34 -14.23 17.64
C ASP A 152 9.72 -14.25 16.14
N MET A 153 10.75 -15.04 15.81
CA MET A 153 11.23 -15.27 14.44
C MET A 153 10.61 -16.52 13.82
N GLU A 154 10.49 -16.53 12.51
CA GLU A 154 10.15 -17.73 11.74
C GLU A 154 11.31 -18.76 11.85
N ALA A 155 10.99 -20.06 11.85
CA ALA A 155 11.96 -21.12 12.09
C ALA A 155 13.19 -21.07 11.15
N ASP A 156 12.94 -20.80 9.87
CA ASP A 156 14.01 -20.71 8.86
C ASP A 156 14.93 -19.51 9.10
N ASP A 157 14.35 -18.37 9.46
CA ASP A 157 15.11 -17.14 9.77
C ASP A 157 15.94 -17.33 11.05
N LEU A 158 15.37 -17.98 12.07
CA LEU A 158 16.07 -18.32 13.31
C LEU A 158 17.28 -19.22 13.04
N LEU A 159 17.09 -20.29 12.24
CA LEU A 159 18.15 -21.22 11.89
C LEU A 159 19.29 -20.53 11.12
N GLN A 160 18.95 -19.74 10.10
CA GLN A 160 19.93 -18.98 9.32
C GLN A 160 20.73 -18.02 10.20
N THR A 161 20.04 -17.27 11.06
CA THR A 161 20.64 -16.26 11.91
C THR A 161 21.54 -16.88 12.98
N THR A 162 21.13 -18.00 13.56
CA THR A 162 21.97 -18.78 14.49
C THR A 162 23.27 -19.22 13.81
N GLY A 163 23.18 -19.71 12.56
CA GLY A 163 24.37 -20.12 11.80
C GLY A 163 25.33 -18.97 11.45
N LEU A 164 24.86 -17.73 11.38
CA LEU A 164 25.71 -16.56 11.14
C LEU A 164 26.46 -16.11 12.40
N ILE A 165 25.87 -16.25 13.58
CA ILE A 165 26.48 -15.86 14.86
C ILE A 165 27.54 -16.85 15.33
N THR A 166 27.40 -18.14 14.96
CA THR A 166 28.29 -19.23 15.40
C THR A 166 29.51 -19.46 14.50
N LYS A 167 29.65 -18.70 13.42
CA LYS A 167 30.83 -18.72 12.52
C LYS A 167 31.88 -17.69 12.95
#